data_8e1dce7c48fcc44835fa879f1bd4733e
#
_entry.id   8e1dce7c48fcc44835fa879f1bd4733e
#
_cell.length_a   1.000
_cell.length_b   1.000
_cell.length_c   1.000
_cell.angle_alpha   90.00
_cell.angle_beta   90.00
_cell.angle_gamma   90.00
#
_symmetry.space_group_name_H-M   'P 1'
#
loop_
_entity.id
_entity.type
_entity.pdbx_description
1 polymer ?
#
loop_
_entity_poly.entity_id
_entity_poly.type
_entity_poly.pdbx_seq_one_letter_code
_entity_poly.pdbx_strand_id
1 'polypeptide(L)'
;FKQKTAYEIASCLVGSEMCIRDSSILEPNGLKIKTPLGCVLHTGDWKCDPNPLIGDVIDSKKLKSIGDEGVLAMICDSTNVFSIGRSGSEMDVRKNLLKIFERLKKRIIVTCFASNVARMESIFFCAHKTGRQISLVGRSMHRIFKAARQCGYLKDVIEPIDPRDAKKISRDKIVYLCTGTQGEPMGAMSRISNFTHPDVAIENGDTAIFSSKIIPGNEKKLSKLHNQLVIEGIEVITEEDEFIHVSGHPNREELKDMYNWIRPKSVIPVHGEYRHMQEHINFAKEMKIPYPVKVMNGDIVKLAPAEKPFVYDKAPAGKVYLDGNISVEEDSISIKERKNLSINGMMEVTILVTPKGNIHDRPIVTVKGLPINDYE
;
A
#
# COMPACT_ATOMS: atom_id res chain seq x y z
N PHE A 1 -1.20 25.20 -12.31
CA PHE A 1 -2.46 24.47 -12.09
C PHE A 1 -2.97 24.84 -10.69
N LYS A 2 -4.06 25.61 -10.60
CA LYS A 2 -4.81 25.74 -9.33
C LYS A 2 -5.49 24.39 -9.07
N GLN A 3 -5.19 23.79 -7.95
CA GLN A 3 -5.86 22.59 -7.48
C GLN A 3 -7.34 22.97 -7.23
N LYS A 4 -8.24 22.46 -8.05
CA LYS A 4 -9.68 22.63 -7.82
C LYS A 4 -10.09 21.76 -6.64
N THR A 5 -10.94 22.30 -5.77
CA THR A 5 -11.51 21.51 -4.68
C THR A 5 -12.43 20.41 -5.23
N ALA A 6 -12.67 19.35 -4.46
CA ALA A 6 -13.60 18.28 -4.85
C ALA A 6 -15.00 18.83 -5.22
N TYR A 7 -15.42 19.93 -4.60
CA TYR A 7 -16.67 20.64 -4.90
C TYR A 7 -16.65 21.33 -6.27
N GLU A 8 -15.54 21.96 -6.64
CA GLU A 8 -15.39 22.60 -7.97
C GLU A 8 -15.29 21.59 -9.10
N ILE A 9 -14.76 20.39 -8.84
CA ILE A 9 -14.77 19.27 -9.78
C ILE A 9 -16.19 18.73 -9.93
N ALA A 10 -16.94 18.58 -8.83
CA ALA A 10 -18.33 18.12 -8.85
C ALA A 10 -19.28 19.07 -9.60
N SER A 11 -19.03 20.38 -9.57
CA SER A 11 -19.83 21.37 -10.31
C SER A 11 -19.68 21.29 -11.84
N CYS A 12 -18.66 20.63 -12.34
CA CYS A 12 -18.45 20.39 -13.77
C CYS A 12 -19.07 19.06 -14.27
N LEU A 13 -19.56 18.22 -13.35
CA LEU A 13 -20.19 16.93 -13.66
C LEU A 13 -21.71 17.07 -13.51
N VAL A 14 -22.46 16.48 -14.43
CA VAL A 14 -23.95 16.52 -14.44
C VAL A 14 -24.54 15.59 -13.36
N GLY A 15 -23.97 15.58 -12.20
CA GLY A 15 -24.37 14.82 -11.01
C GLY A 15 -23.36 13.71 -10.69
N SER A 16 -22.81 13.77 -9.50
CA SER A 16 -21.98 12.72 -8.92
C SER A 16 -22.53 12.34 -7.55
N GLU A 17 -22.64 11.06 -7.26
CA GLU A 17 -22.95 10.54 -5.94
C GLU A 17 -21.78 9.76 -5.41
N MET A 18 -21.40 10.01 -4.15
CA MET A 18 -20.42 9.22 -3.43
C MET A 18 -21.13 8.06 -2.72
N CYS A 19 -20.65 6.85 -2.94
CA CYS A 19 -21.10 5.66 -2.24
C CYS A 19 -20.00 5.22 -1.28
N ILE A 20 -20.31 5.20 0.03
CA ILE A 20 -19.39 4.72 1.05
C ILE A 20 -19.29 3.19 0.94
N ARG A 21 -18.07 2.67 1.02
CA ARG A 21 -17.79 1.25 0.98
C ARG A 21 -16.66 0.92 1.93
N ASP A 22 -16.71 -0.29 2.46
CA ASP A 22 -15.70 -0.77 3.39
C ASP A 22 -14.42 -1.17 2.64
N SER A 23 -13.28 -0.69 3.13
CA SER A 23 -11.95 -1.14 2.73
C SER A 23 -11.01 -1.00 3.93
N SER A 24 -9.74 -1.42 3.80
CA SER A 24 -8.72 -1.15 4.82
C SER A 24 -8.39 0.35 4.99
N ILE A 25 -8.88 1.18 4.08
CA ILE A 25 -8.83 2.64 4.12
C ILE A 25 -10.13 3.13 4.73
N LEU A 26 -10.04 4.08 5.67
CA LEU A 26 -11.22 4.73 6.24
C LEU A 26 -12.04 5.42 5.15
N GLU A 27 -13.37 5.29 5.25
CA GLU A 27 -14.33 5.98 4.39
C GLU A 27 -14.04 5.79 2.89
N PRO A 28 -13.92 4.55 2.38
CA PRO A 28 -13.73 4.33 0.95
C PRO A 28 -14.96 4.78 0.18
N ASN A 29 -14.74 5.48 -0.91
CA ASN A 29 -15.80 6.04 -1.72
C ASN A 29 -15.77 5.50 -3.14
N GLY A 30 -16.93 5.10 -3.66
CA GLY A 30 -17.16 4.91 -5.08
C GLY A 30 -17.82 6.13 -5.69
N LEU A 31 -17.45 6.43 -6.91
CA LEU A 31 -17.94 7.60 -7.61
C LEU A 31 -18.91 7.18 -8.71
N LYS A 32 -20.17 7.60 -8.60
CA LYS A 32 -21.19 7.48 -9.65
C LYS A 32 -21.20 8.76 -10.46
N ILE A 33 -20.87 8.67 -11.75
CA ILE A 33 -20.81 9.79 -12.69
C ILE A 33 -21.99 9.69 -13.65
N LYS A 34 -22.94 10.62 -13.56
CA LYS A 34 -24.07 10.70 -14.49
C LYS A 34 -23.78 11.73 -15.59
N THR A 35 -23.99 11.34 -16.83
CA THR A 35 -23.88 12.21 -18.00
C THR A 35 -25.14 12.02 -18.90
N PRO A 36 -25.39 12.94 -19.85
CA PRO A 36 -26.46 12.73 -20.84
C PRO A 36 -26.28 11.46 -21.67
N LEU A 37 -25.07 10.92 -21.78
CA LEU A 37 -24.72 9.72 -22.55
C LEU A 37 -24.80 8.42 -21.74
N GLY A 38 -24.95 8.49 -20.42
CA GLY A 38 -25.04 7.32 -19.54
C GLY A 38 -24.37 7.51 -18.19
N CYS A 39 -24.42 6.47 -17.39
CA CYS A 39 -23.87 6.43 -16.04
C CYS A 39 -22.57 5.59 -16.03
N VAL A 40 -21.54 6.10 -15.36
CA VAL A 40 -20.28 5.40 -15.09
C VAL A 40 -20.12 5.27 -13.58
N LEU A 41 -19.73 4.07 -13.13
CA LEU A 41 -19.37 3.81 -11.73
C LEU A 41 -17.87 3.52 -11.63
N HIS A 42 -17.15 4.35 -10.88
CA HIS A 42 -15.76 4.08 -10.47
C HIS A 42 -15.77 3.53 -9.05
N THR A 43 -15.28 2.31 -8.88
CA THR A 43 -15.35 1.65 -7.57
C THR A 43 -14.37 2.24 -6.54
N GLY A 44 -13.24 2.80 -6.97
CA GLY A 44 -12.09 2.98 -6.07
C GLY A 44 -11.62 1.64 -5.53
N ASP A 45 -10.79 1.66 -4.50
CA ASP A 45 -10.46 0.48 -3.70
C ASP A 45 -11.66 0.14 -2.83
N TRP A 46 -11.99 -1.14 -2.72
CA TRP A 46 -13.17 -1.57 -1.96
C TRP A 46 -13.05 -3.03 -1.52
N LYS A 47 -13.84 -3.41 -0.54
CA LYS A 47 -14.10 -4.80 -0.15
C LYS A 47 -15.47 -4.93 0.49
N CYS A 48 -15.95 -6.16 0.68
CA CYS A 48 -17.16 -6.45 1.44
C CYS A 48 -16.78 -7.09 2.78
N ASP A 49 -16.59 -6.30 3.82
CA ASP A 49 -16.45 -6.82 5.17
C ASP A 49 -17.85 -6.96 5.79
N PRO A 50 -18.28 -8.18 6.18
CA PRO A 50 -19.58 -8.38 6.82
C PRO A 50 -19.63 -7.85 8.26
N ASN A 51 -18.48 -7.64 8.90
CA ASN A 51 -18.36 -7.20 10.29
C ASN A 51 -17.24 -6.14 10.41
N PRO A 52 -17.40 -4.97 9.77
CA PRO A 52 -16.39 -3.93 9.81
C PRO A 52 -16.21 -3.41 11.24
N LEU A 53 -14.99 -3.07 11.61
CA LEU A 53 -14.68 -2.46 12.91
C LEU A 53 -14.89 -0.96 12.90
N ILE A 54 -14.74 -0.36 11.74
CA ILE A 54 -14.92 1.08 11.51
C ILE A 54 -15.71 1.25 10.21
N GLY A 55 -16.69 2.15 10.23
CA GLY A 55 -17.57 2.41 9.09
C GLY A 55 -18.75 1.43 9.02
N ASP A 56 -19.54 1.58 7.96
CA ASP A 56 -20.74 0.80 7.73
C ASP A 56 -20.49 -0.37 6.77
N VAL A 57 -21.31 -1.41 6.88
CA VAL A 57 -21.36 -2.49 5.89
C VAL A 57 -21.76 -1.92 4.53
N ILE A 58 -21.19 -2.47 3.46
CA ILE A 58 -21.49 -2.05 2.09
C ILE A 58 -23.01 -2.11 1.82
N ASP A 59 -23.58 -1.00 1.32
CA ASP A 59 -25.00 -0.94 0.99
C ASP A 59 -25.30 -1.57 -0.38
N SER A 60 -25.48 -2.89 -0.37
CA SER A 60 -25.82 -3.65 -1.57
C SER A 60 -27.15 -3.25 -2.19
N LYS A 61 -28.11 -2.69 -1.42
CA LYS A 61 -29.40 -2.23 -1.94
C LYS A 61 -29.19 -0.97 -2.78
N LYS A 62 -28.38 -0.03 -2.30
CA LYS A 62 -28.01 1.18 -3.05
C LYS A 62 -27.26 0.82 -4.34
N LEU A 63 -26.32 -0.13 -4.27
CA LEU A 63 -25.58 -0.61 -5.46
C LEU A 63 -26.50 -1.28 -6.49
N LYS A 64 -27.47 -2.09 -6.04
CA LYS A 64 -28.48 -2.69 -6.94
C LYS A 64 -29.35 -1.60 -7.60
N SER A 65 -29.78 -0.59 -6.83
CA SER A 65 -30.53 0.55 -7.38
C SER A 65 -29.75 1.31 -8.45
N ILE A 66 -28.42 1.50 -8.24
CA ILE A 66 -27.55 2.09 -9.29
C ILE A 66 -27.54 1.21 -10.53
N GLY A 67 -27.45 -0.11 -10.35
CA GLY A 67 -27.53 -1.08 -11.47
C GLY A 67 -28.86 -1.04 -12.19
N ASP A 68 -30.00 -0.85 -11.48
CA ASP A 68 -31.34 -0.75 -12.06
C ASP A 68 -31.52 0.52 -12.92
N GLU A 69 -30.83 1.61 -12.58
CA GLU A 69 -30.77 2.82 -13.40
C GLU A 69 -30.00 2.61 -14.73
N GLY A 70 -29.21 1.57 -14.83
CA GLY A 70 -28.35 1.24 -15.97
C GLY A 70 -26.95 1.89 -15.86
N VAL A 71 -25.93 1.05 -15.88
CA VAL A 71 -24.51 1.46 -15.82
C VAL A 71 -23.83 1.14 -17.15
N LEU A 72 -23.36 2.20 -17.83
CA LEU A 72 -22.66 2.09 -19.10
C LEU A 72 -21.29 1.41 -18.92
N ALA A 73 -20.55 1.85 -17.92
CA ALA A 73 -19.25 1.27 -17.60
C ALA A 73 -18.97 1.27 -16.09
N MET A 74 -18.33 0.22 -15.62
CA MET A 74 -17.77 0.13 -14.28
C MET A 74 -16.25 0.07 -14.35
N ILE A 75 -15.58 1.04 -13.70
CA ILE A 75 -14.14 1.05 -13.52
C ILE A 75 -13.87 0.38 -12.18
N CYS A 76 -13.17 -0.76 -12.19
CA CYS A 76 -13.15 -1.66 -11.03
C CYS A 76 -11.75 -2.11 -10.65
N ASP A 77 -11.50 -2.16 -9.34
CA ASP A 77 -10.29 -2.68 -8.70
C ASP A 77 -10.00 -4.13 -9.10
N SER A 78 -8.75 -4.44 -9.44
CA SER A 78 -8.29 -5.75 -9.91
C SER A 78 -7.25 -6.39 -9.00
N THR A 79 -6.89 -5.78 -7.88
CA THR A 79 -5.74 -6.17 -7.05
C THR A 79 -5.75 -7.65 -6.66
N ASN A 80 -6.91 -8.17 -6.25
CA ASN A 80 -7.05 -9.56 -5.80
C ASN A 80 -7.84 -10.45 -6.76
N VAL A 81 -7.89 -10.13 -8.03
CA VAL A 81 -8.65 -10.91 -9.03
C VAL A 81 -8.25 -12.38 -9.12
N PHE A 82 -7.02 -12.74 -8.70
CA PHE A 82 -6.56 -14.13 -8.61
C PHE A 82 -6.96 -14.84 -7.33
N SER A 83 -7.36 -14.08 -6.30
CA SER A 83 -7.69 -14.65 -4.99
C SER A 83 -9.12 -15.21 -4.98
N ILE A 84 -9.23 -16.51 -4.74
CA ILE A 84 -10.52 -17.22 -4.65
C ILE A 84 -11.16 -16.92 -3.28
N GLY A 85 -12.49 -16.99 -3.21
CA GLY A 85 -13.25 -16.78 -1.99
C GLY A 85 -13.43 -15.28 -1.65
N ARG A 86 -13.55 -14.97 -0.37
CA ARG A 86 -13.78 -13.63 0.17
C ARG A 86 -12.54 -13.11 0.89
N SER A 87 -12.39 -11.80 0.96
CA SER A 87 -11.23 -11.13 1.57
C SER A 87 -11.15 -11.29 3.11
N GLY A 88 -12.25 -11.64 3.76
CA GLY A 88 -12.32 -11.80 5.22
C GLY A 88 -12.65 -10.51 5.97
N SER A 89 -12.74 -10.60 7.32
CA SER A 89 -13.14 -9.50 8.18
C SER A 89 -12.02 -9.02 9.11
N GLU A 90 -11.91 -7.71 9.30
CA GLU A 90 -11.03 -7.11 10.33
C GLU A 90 -11.43 -7.56 11.76
N MET A 91 -12.71 -7.85 11.99
CA MET A 91 -13.16 -8.40 13.26
C MET A 91 -12.52 -9.77 13.57
N ASP A 92 -12.36 -10.62 12.57
CA ASP A 92 -11.76 -11.95 12.78
C ASP A 92 -10.24 -11.82 12.98
N VAL A 93 -9.59 -10.87 12.32
CA VAL A 93 -8.19 -10.51 12.63
C VAL A 93 -8.05 -10.03 14.07
N ARG A 94 -8.95 -9.15 14.54
CA ARG A 94 -8.95 -8.69 15.95
C ARG A 94 -9.07 -9.86 16.94
N LYS A 95 -9.99 -10.78 16.70
CA LYS A 95 -10.17 -11.97 17.54
C LYS A 95 -8.92 -12.84 17.59
N ASN A 96 -8.26 -13.04 16.46
CA ASN A 96 -7.05 -13.85 16.43
C ASN A 96 -5.85 -13.12 17.05
N LEU A 97 -5.67 -11.84 16.77
CA LEU A 97 -4.64 -11.02 17.41
C LEU A 97 -4.79 -11.06 18.95
N LEU A 98 -6.02 -11.00 19.47
CA LEU A 98 -6.25 -11.09 20.92
C LEU A 98 -5.73 -12.43 21.49
N LYS A 99 -6.03 -13.56 20.86
CA LYS A 99 -5.51 -14.88 21.26
C LYS A 99 -3.98 -14.92 21.25
N ILE A 100 -3.35 -14.31 20.22
CA ILE A 100 -1.89 -14.21 20.14
C ILE A 100 -1.35 -13.39 21.32
N PHE A 101 -1.93 -12.22 21.60
CA PHE A 101 -1.51 -11.35 22.70
C PHE A 101 -1.66 -12.02 24.07
N GLU A 102 -2.70 -12.82 24.30
CA GLU A 102 -2.93 -13.55 25.55
C GLU A 102 -1.87 -14.63 25.81
N ARG A 103 -1.39 -15.31 24.76
CA ARG A 103 -0.35 -16.34 24.90
C ARG A 103 1.05 -15.79 25.08
N LEU A 104 1.34 -14.58 24.53
CA LEU A 104 2.66 -13.96 24.57
C LEU A 104 2.97 -13.39 25.97
N LYS A 105 4.16 -13.71 26.49
CA LYS A 105 4.54 -13.37 27.88
C LYS A 105 5.59 -12.26 27.97
N LYS A 106 6.14 -11.82 26.83
CA LYS A 106 7.17 -10.78 26.77
C LYS A 106 6.69 -9.63 25.91
N ARG A 107 7.62 -8.77 25.47
CA ARG A 107 7.38 -7.60 24.63
C ARG A 107 6.81 -8.03 23.29
N ILE A 108 5.84 -7.26 22.82
CA ILE A 108 5.24 -7.45 21.50
C ILE A 108 5.57 -6.24 20.65
N ILE A 109 6.07 -6.48 19.45
CA ILE A 109 6.25 -5.47 18.42
C ILE A 109 5.29 -5.80 17.28
N VAL A 110 4.39 -4.90 16.93
CA VAL A 110 3.47 -5.10 15.81
C VAL A 110 3.80 -4.09 14.72
N THR A 111 3.95 -4.57 13.51
CA THR A 111 4.04 -3.67 12.35
C THR A 111 2.84 -3.84 11.44
N CYS A 112 2.23 -2.72 11.05
CA CYS A 112 1.12 -2.66 10.11
C CYS A 112 1.20 -1.38 9.27
N PHE A 113 0.42 -1.30 8.20
CA PHE A 113 0.28 -0.04 7.45
C PHE A 113 -0.33 1.03 8.35
N ALA A 114 0.33 2.19 8.46
CA ALA A 114 -0.16 3.28 9.31
C ALA A 114 -1.55 3.78 8.88
N SER A 115 -1.90 3.68 7.60
CA SER A 115 -3.21 4.03 7.06
C SER A 115 -4.34 3.08 7.47
N ASN A 116 -4.02 1.86 7.92
CA ASN A 116 -5.04 0.92 8.38
C ASN A 116 -5.43 1.22 9.84
N VAL A 117 -6.35 2.18 10.01
CA VAL A 117 -6.81 2.62 11.33
C VAL A 117 -7.63 1.53 12.04
N ALA A 118 -8.35 0.68 11.32
CA ALA A 118 -9.08 -0.45 11.89
C ALA A 118 -8.13 -1.49 12.54
N ARG A 119 -6.98 -1.75 11.87
CA ARG A 119 -5.92 -2.59 12.42
C ARG A 119 -5.26 -1.93 13.63
N MET A 120 -5.00 -0.63 13.54
CA MET A 120 -4.47 0.16 14.65
C MET A 120 -5.40 0.05 15.87
N GLU A 121 -6.71 0.26 15.71
CA GLU A 121 -7.70 0.10 16.77
C GLU A 121 -7.71 -1.32 17.36
N SER A 122 -7.60 -2.34 16.52
CA SER A 122 -7.53 -3.74 16.96
C SER A 122 -6.31 -4.00 17.84
N ILE A 123 -5.15 -3.42 17.51
CA ILE A 123 -3.93 -3.57 18.30
C ILE A 123 -4.06 -2.83 19.64
N PHE A 124 -4.65 -1.62 19.67
CA PHE A 124 -4.98 -0.92 20.91
C PHE A 124 -5.93 -1.72 21.78
N PHE A 125 -6.99 -2.29 21.19
CA PHE A 125 -7.93 -3.15 21.88
C PHE A 125 -7.23 -4.36 22.51
N CYS A 126 -6.40 -5.08 21.76
CA CYS A 126 -5.65 -6.24 22.24
C CYS A 126 -4.68 -5.87 23.37
N ALA A 127 -3.96 -4.76 23.23
CA ALA A 127 -3.07 -4.26 24.28
C ALA A 127 -3.83 -3.97 25.56
N HIS A 128 -4.95 -3.24 25.49
CA HIS A 128 -5.80 -2.93 26.63
C HIS A 128 -6.35 -4.19 27.32
N LYS A 129 -6.90 -5.12 26.54
CA LYS A 129 -7.47 -6.38 27.06
C LYS A 129 -6.45 -7.27 27.77
N THR A 130 -5.18 -7.21 27.35
CA THR A 130 -4.09 -7.99 27.98
C THR A 130 -3.31 -7.19 29.03
N GLY A 131 -3.81 -6.02 29.44
CA GLY A 131 -3.20 -5.18 30.47
C GLY A 131 -1.84 -4.62 30.07
N ARG A 132 -1.62 -4.37 28.76
CA ARG A 132 -0.38 -3.82 28.21
C ARG A 132 -0.58 -2.36 27.84
N GLN A 133 0.46 -1.56 28.02
CA GLN A 133 0.56 -0.23 27.45
C GLN A 133 1.01 -0.32 26.00
N ILE A 134 0.75 0.74 25.23
CA ILE A 134 1.13 0.80 23.83
C ILE A 134 1.96 2.05 23.54
N SER A 135 2.96 1.91 22.69
CA SER A 135 3.79 3.00 22.21
C SER A 135 3.82 3.00 20.68
N LEU A 136 3.59 4.17 20.08
CA LEU A 136 3.67 4.34 18.63
C LEU A 136 5.11 4.64 18.23
N VAL A 137 5.58 3.99 17.15
CA VAL A 137 6.95 4.14 16.66
C VAL A 137 6.95 4.41 15.15
N GLY A 138 7.45 5.58 14.79
CA GLY A 138 7.47 6.04 13.41
C GLY A 138 6.55 7.24 13.13
N ARG A 139 7.07 8.21 12.38
CA ARG A 139 6.39 9.50 12.14
C ARG A 139 5.00 9.36 11.50
N SER A 140 4.84 8.48 10.54
CA SER A 140 3.55 8.27 9.88
C SER A 140 2.52 7.64 10.83
N MET A 141 2.93 6.76 11.76
CA MET A 141 2.06 6.17 12.76
C MET A 141 1.46 7.26 13.67
N HIS A 142 2.29 8.15 14.21
CA HIS A 142 1.83 9.29 15.00
C HIS A 142 0.93 10.25 14.21
N ARG A 143 1.30 10.55 12.95
CA ARG A 143 0.52 11.46 12.10
C ARG A 143 -0.88 10.90 11.83
N ILE A 144 -0.98 9.63 11.46
CA ILE A 144 -2.27 9.00 11.17
C ILE A 144 -3.10 8.84 12.45
N PHE A 145 -2.50 8.43 13.56
CA PHE A 145 -3.19 8.37 14.85
C PHE A 145 -3.83 9.72 15.23
N LYS A 146 -3.06 10.81 15.12
CA LYS A 146 -3.56 12.17 15.39
C LYS A 146 -4.69 12.55 14.43
N ALA A 147 -4.53 12.31 13.12
CA ALA A 147 -5.55 12.61 12.12
C ALA A 147 -6.83 11.81 12.35
N ALA A 148 -6.71 10.51 12.63
CA ALA A 148 -7.85 9.65 12.93
C ALA A 148 -8.64 10.18 14.14
N ARG A 149 -7.96 10.59 15.21
CA ARG A 149 -8.62 11.19 16.39
C ARG A 149 -9.33 12.50 16.06
N GLN A 150 -8.72 13.34 15.24
CA GLN A 150 -9.34 14.59 14.78
C GLN A 150 -10.62 14.35 13.94
N CYS A 151 -10.62 13.27 13.16
CA CYS A 151 -11.80 12.84 12.40
C CYS A 151 -12.83 12.06 13.22
N GLY A 152 -12.58 11.85 14.51
CA GLY A 152 -13.54 11.19 15.40
C GLY A 152 -13.34 9.68 15.59
N TYR A 153 -12.29 9.11 15.01
CA TYR A 153 -11.88 7.72 15.23
C TYR A 153 -10.92 7.59 16.42
N LEU A 154 -10.70 6.37 16.90
CA LEU A 154 -9.75 6.09 17.99
C LEU A 154 -9.97 6.96 19.25
N LYS A 155 -11.23 7.33 19.56
CA LYS A 155 -11.56 8.18 20.73
C LYS A 155 -11.43 7.41 22.05
N ASP A 156 -11.85 6.13 22.02
CA ASP A 156 -11.96 5.30 23.21
C ASP A 156 -10.73 4.41 23.44
N VAL A 157 -9.66 4.60 22.65
CA VAL A 157 -8.43 3.84 22.86
C VAL A 157 -7.57 4.49 23.95
N ILE A 158 -6.77 3.66 24.64
CA ILE A 158 -5.80 4.12 25.63
C ILE A 158 -4.80 5.10 24.98
N GLU A 159 -4.35 6.10 25.72
CA GLU A 159 -3.34 7.05 25.21
C GLU A 159 -2.00 6.33 25.03
N PRO A 160 -1.37 6.45 23.84
CA PRO A 160 -0.06 5.84 23.62
C PRO A 160 1.01 6.59 24.41
N ILE A 161 1.93 5.84 25.00
CA ILE A 161 3.06 6.41 25.75
C ILE A 161 4.23 6.76 24.81
N ASP A 162 5.04 7.74 25.21
CA ASP A 162 6.27 8.10 24.48
C ASP A 162 7.24 6.91 24.43
N PRO A 163 7.90 6.62 23.32
CA PRO A 163 8.86 5.51 23.21
C PRO A 163 9.98 5.57 24.25
N ARG A 164 10.39 6.75 24.69
CA ARG A 164 11.41 6.94 25.74
C ARG A 164 10.92 6.48 27.10
N ASP A 165 9.64 6.71 27.42
CA ASP A 165 9.04 6.24 28.65
C ASP A 165 8.69 4.75 28.59
N ALA A 166 8.36 4.24 27.41
CA ALA A 166 8.12 2.83 27.15
C ALA A 166 9.32 1.94 27.52
N LYS A 167 10.56 2.44 27.45
CA LYS A 167 11.76 1.72 27.91
C LYS A 167 11.74 1.35 29.39
N LYS A 168 11.01 2.10 30.20
CA LYS A 168 10.91 1.89 31.65
C LYS A 168 9.85 0.85 32.02
N ILE A 169 9.01 0.46 31.04
CA ILE A 169 7.92 -0.48 31.25
C ILE A 169 8.45 -1.91 31.15
N SER A 170 7.96 -2.76 32.05
CA SER A 170 8.26 -4.20 32.02
C SER A 170 7.90 -4.82 30.67
N ARG A 171 8.74 -5.73 30.16
CA ARG A 171 8.61 -6.34 28.81
C ARG A 171 7.27 -7.04 28.58
N ASP A 172 6.67 -7.61 29.61
CA ASP A 172 5.34 -8.25 29.55
C ASP A 172 4.18 -7.24 29.51
N LYS A 173 4.45 -5.96 29.72
CA LYS A 173 3.45 -4.88 29.82
C LYS A 173 3.52 -3.85 28.70
N ILE A 174 4.32 -4.07 27.65
CA ILE A 174 4.50 -3.10 26.56
C ILE A 174 4.25 -3.73 25.20
N VAL A 175 3.56 -2.96 24.35
CA VAL A 175 3.41 -3.21 22.90
C VAL A 175 3.99 -2.02 22.15
N TYR A 176 4.85 -2.27 21.19
CA TYR A 176 5.27 -1.25 20.21
C TYR A 176 4.49 -1.45 18.91
N LEU A 177 3.77 -0.42 18.47
CA LEU A 177 3.12 -0.39 17.17
C LEU A 177 3.94 0.49 16.23
N CYS A 178 4.53 -0.12 15.20
CA CYS A 178 5.55 0.54 14.39
C CYS A 178 5.29 0.47 12.89
N THR A 179 5.95 1.36 12.15
CA THR A 179 6.04 1.35 10.69
C THR A 179 7.14 0.41 10.22
N GLY A 180 7.17 0.07 8.92
CA GLY A 180 8.23 -0.75 8.35
C GLY A 180 7.75 -2.15 7.93
N THR A 181 6.48 -2.26 7.51
CA THR A 181 5.84 -3.52 7.10
C THR A 181 6.44 -4.16 5.87
N GLN A 182 7.16 -3.40 5.04
CA GLN A 182 7.70 -3.82 3.75
C GLN A 182 9.24 -3.79 3.72
N GLY A 183 9.87 -3.73 4.89
CA GLY A 183 11.33 -3.67 5.00
C GLY A 183 11.93 -2.36 4.47
N GLU A 184 11.18 -1.26 4.55
CA GLU A 184 11.64 0.07 4.16
C GLU A 184 12.89 0.45 4.99
N PRO A 185 14.01 0.87 4.37
CA PRO A 185 15.26 1.13 5.09
C PRO A 185 15.13 2.17 6.22
N MET A 186 14.26 3.17 6.03
CA MET A 186 13.97 4.20 7.01
C MET A 186 12.77 3.88 7.91
N GLY A 187 12.15 2.72 7.73
CA GLY A 187 11.05 2.22 8.55
C GLY A 187 11.49 1.95 9.99
N ALA A 188 10.58 2.15 10.94
CA ALA A 188 10.91 1.90 12.35
C ALA A 188 11.33 0.45 12.59
N MET A 189 10.64 -0.52 12.00
CA MET A 189 10.95 -1.94 12.14
C MET A 189 12.34 -2.31 11.62
N SER A 190 12.77 -1.74 10.46
CA SER A 190 14.12 -1.95 9.92
C SER A 190 15.20 -1.39 10.85
N ARG A 191 14.96 -0.27 11.51
CA ARG A 191 15.90 0.32 12.48
C ARG A 191 15.92 -0.48 13.79
N ILE A 192 14.78 -1.00 14.21
CA ILE A 192 14.66 -1.85 15.41
C ILE A 192 15.43 -3.16 15.19
N SER A 193 15.21 -3.83 14.06
CA SER A 193 15.89 -5.10 13.73
C SER A 193 17.41 -4.95 13.54
N ASN A 194 17.86 -3.75 13.12
CA ASN A 194 19.29 -3.42 13.03
C ASN A 194 19.89 -2.88 14.32
N PHE A 195 19.14 -2.80 15.42
CA PHE A 195 19.57 -2.24 16.72
C PHE A 195 20.03 -0.78 16.64
N THR A 196 19.53 -0.04 15.65
CA THR A 196 19.87 1.38 15.42
C THR A 196 18.77 2.35 15.81
N HIS A 197 17.64 1.82 16.34
CA HIS A 197 16.55 2.68 16.79
C HIS A 197 16.90 3.31 18.14
N PRO A 198 16.82 4.66 18.30
CA PRO A 198 17.28 5.33 19.51
C PRO A 198 16.47 5.00 20.77
N ASP A 199 15.17 4.69 20.57
CA ASP A 199 14.21 4.59 21.67
C ASP A 199 13.58 3.21 21.84
N VAL A 200 13.82 2.27 20.94
CA VAL A 200 13.26 0.91 21.01
C VAL A 200 14.39 -0.09 20.92
N ALA A 201 14.51 -0.93 21.95
CA ALA A 201 15.37 -2.09 21.96
C ALA A 201 14.53 -3.36 22.04
N ILE A 202 14.96 -4.40 21.35
CA ILE A 202 14.35 -5.74 21.38
C ILE A 202 15.36 -6.73 21.93
N GLU A 203 14.87 -7.80 22.53
CA GLU A 203 15.69 -8.78 23.23
C GLU A 203 15.16 -10.21 22.99
N ASN A 204 16.02 -11.18 23.17
CA ASN A 204 15.67 -12.60 23.05
C ASN A 204 14.36 -12.95 23.77
N GLY A 205 13.46 -13.60 23.03
CA GLY A 205 12.13 -14.03 23.47
C GLY A 205 11.05 -12.95 23.38
N ASP A 206 11.33 -11.74 22.83
CA ASP A 206 10.30 -10.83 22.35
C ASP A 206 9.66 -11.38 21.06
N THR A 207 8.49 -10.87 20.69
CA THR A 207 7.78 -11.32 19.49
C THR A 207 7.50 -10.13 18.55
N ALA A 208 7.81 -10.30 17.28
CA ALA A 208 7.52 -9.37 16.20
C ALA A 208 6.38 -9.91 15.32
N ILE A 209 5.28 -9.17 15.22
CA ILE A 209 4.08 -9.54 14.45
C ILE A 209 4.02 -8.64 13.21
N PHE A 210 4.07 -9.24 12.02
CA PHE A 210 3.94 -8.56 10.74
C PHE A 210 2.49 -8.63 10.23
N SER A 211 1.65 -7.73 10.73
CA SER A 211 0.21 -7.69 10.44
C SER A 211 -0.08 -6.98 9.11
N SER A 212 0.53 -7.50 8.04
CA SER A 212 0.41 -7.00 6.67
C SER A 212 0.80 -8.08 5.68
N LYS A 213 0.24 -8.00 4.47
CA LYS A 213 0.69 -8.83 3.34
C LYS A 213 2.01 -8.32 2.77
N ILE A 214 2.84 -9.23 2.30
CA ILE A 214 4.06 -8.89 1.56
C ILE A 214 3.66 -8.36 0.18
N ILE A 215 4.09 -7.13 -0.13
CA ILE A 215 3.91 -6.57 -1.47
C ILE A 215 4.96 -7.16 -2.39
N PRO A 216 4.57 -7.68 -3.59
CA PRO A 216 5.52 -8.24 -4.56
C PRO A 216 6.71 -7.31 -4.83
N GLY A 217 7.92 -7.87 -4.79
CA GLY A 217 9.18 -7.14 -4.94
C GLY A 217 9.87 -6.75 -3.62
N ASN A 218 9.21 -6.93 -2.47
CA ASN A 218 9.80 -6.68 -1.14
C ASN A 218 10.25 -7.95 -0.41
N GLU A 219 10.04 -9.12 -0.99
CA GLU A 219 10.29 -10.44 -0.37
C GLU A 219 11.72 -10.55 0.17
N LYS A 220 12.74 -10.20 -0.63
CA LYS A 220 14.14 -10.26 -0.22
C LYS A 220 14.47 -9.34 0.95
N LYS A 221 13.88 -8.15 0.98
CA LYS A 221 14.09 -7.18 2.07
C LYS A 221 13.47 -7.68 3.37
N LEU A 222 12.25 -8.19 3.30
CA LEU A 222 11.53 -8.74 4.44
C LEU A 222 12.20 -10.02 4.94
N SER A 223 12.58 -10.93 4.06
CA SER A 223 13.31 -12.14 4.44
C SER A 223 14.61 -11.81 5.19
N LYS A 224 15.37 -10.81 4.71
CA LYS A 224 16.57 -10.34 5.43
C LYS A 224 16.23 -9.81 6.83
N LEU A 225 15.17 -9.02 6.94
CA LEU A 225 14.72 -8.44 8.21
C LEU A 225 14.23 -9.54 9.18
N HIS A 226 13.42 -10.48 8.70
CA HIS A 226 12.95 -11.61 9.49
C HIS A 226 14.11 -12.47 10.00
N ASN A 227 15.06 -12.83 9.12
CA ASN A 227 16.23 -13.60 9.51
C ASN A 227 17.05 -12.90 10.61
N GLN A 228 17.21 -11.59 10.52
CA GLN A 228 17.93 -10.82 11.51
C GLN A 228 17.24 -10.85 12.88
N LEU A 229 15.91 -10.75 12.93
CA LEU A 229 15.13 -10.91 14.15
C LEU A 229 15.28 -12.31 14.75
N VAL A 230 15.13 -13.35 13.92
CA VAL A 230 15.23 -14.75 14.36
C VAL A 230 16.63 -15.10 14.90
N ILE A 231 17.69 -14.58 14.27
CA ILE A 231 19.09 -14.75 14.76
C ILE A 231 19.23 -14.21 16.18
N GLU A 232 18.56 -13.13 16.53
CA GLU A 232 18.57 -12.52 17.84
C GLU A 232 17.56 -13.19 18.83
N GLY A 233 16.95 -14.30 18.43
CA GLY A 233 15.98 -15.03 19.26
C GLY A 233 14.63 -14.35 19.41
N ILE A 234 14.26 -13.48 18.47
CA ILE A 234 12.93 -12.86 18.40
C ILE A 234 12.02 -13.79 17.61
N GLU A 235 10.87 -14.11 18.17
CA GLU A 235 9.81 -14.83 17.45
C GLU A 235 9.22 -13.91 16.37
N VAL A 236 9.09 -14.41 15.15
CA VAL A 236 8.46 -13.69 14.04
C VAL A 236 7.16 -14.38 13.68
N ILE A 237 6.06 -13.63 13.66
CA ILE A 237 4.73 -14.10 13.26
C ILE A 237 4.30 -13.30 12.04
N THR A 238 3.96 -14.02 10.96
CA THR A 238 3.51 -13.46 9.67
C THR A 238 2.11 -13.95 9.31
N GLU A 239 1.55 -13.48 8.19
CA GLU A 239 0.26 -13.97 7.66
C GLU A 239 0.30 -15.44 7.22
N GLU A 240 1.49 -16.02 7.03
CA GLU A 240 1.67 -17.44 6.71
C GLU A 240 1.54 -18.33 7.95
N ASP A 241 1.85 -17.77 9.12
CA ASP A 241 1.81 -18.51 10.40
C ASP A 241 0.44 -18.41 11.08
N GLU A 242 -0.18 -17.22 11.01
CA GLU A 242 -1.39 -16.90 11.76
C GLU A 242 -2.31 -15.97 10.97
N PHE A 243 -3.62 -16.08 11.19
CA PHE A 243 -4.59 -15.17 10.57
C PHE A 243 -4.54 -13.77 11.21
N ILE A 244 -3.57 -12.96 10.80
CA ILE A 244 -3.30 -11.63 11.35
C ILE A 244 -3.46 -10.50 10.33
N HIS A 245 -3.88 -10.84 9.12
CA HIS A 245 -4.10 -9.87 8.05
C HIS A 245 -5.29 -10.26 7.19
N VAL A 246 -6.01 -9.27 6.70
CA VAL A 246 -6.99 -9.36 5.61
C VAL A 246 -6.73 -8.23 4.62
N SER A 247 -6.98 -8.50 3.35
CA SER A 247 -6.82 -7.51 2.29
C SER A 247 -7.88 -6.41 2.40
N GLY A 248 -7.53 -5.21 1.96
CA GLY A 248 -8.46 -4.10 1.73
C GLY A 248 -9.08 -4.08 0.32
N HIS A 249 -8.83 -5.14 -0.47
CA HIS A 249 -9.30 -5.25 -1.86
C HIS A 249 -10.17 -6.48 -2.03
N PRO A 250 -11.13 -6.44 -3.00
CA PRO A 250 -12.09 -7.52 -3.20
C PRO A 250 -11.42 -8.77 -3.80
N ASN A 251 -11.75 -9.94 -3.26
CA ASN A 251 -11.49 -11.22 -3.88
C ASN A 251 -12.57 -11.56 -4.92
N ARG A 252 -12.45 -12.70 -5.58
CA ARG A 252 -13.33 -13.10 -6.71
C ARG A 252 -14.82 -13.15 -6.38
N GLU A 253 -15.21 -13.66 -5.20
CA GLU A 253 -16.62 -13.75 -4.82
C GLU A 253 -17.23 -12.35 -4.56
N GLU A 254 -16.44 -11.42 -4.05
CA GLU A 254 -16.89 -10.05 -3.86
C GLU A 254 -17.01 -9.30 -5.20
N LEU A 255 -16.07 -9.54 -6.14
CA LEU A 255 -16.18 -9.04 -7.50
C LEU A 255 -17.45 -9.55 -8.19
N LYS A 256 -17.78 -10.85 -8.01
CA LYS A 256 -19.01 -11.45 -8.50
C LYS A 256 -20.26 -10.79 -7.94
N ASP A 257 -20.27 -10.51 -6.63
CA ASP A 257 -21.37 -9.79 -6.00
C ASP A 257 -21.53 -8.39 -6.61
N MET A 258 -20.43 -7.63 -6.77
CA MET A 258 -20.45 -6.29 -7.38
C MET A 258 -20.99 -6.34 -8.81
N TYR A 259 -20.58 -7.31 -9.62
CA TYR A 259 -21.11 -7.49 -10.98
C TYR A 259 -22.60 -7.78 -10.98
N ASN A 260 -23.06 -8.63 -10.07
CA ASN A 260 -24.49 -8.96 -9.93
C ASN A 260 -25.33 -7.76 -9.46
N TRP A 261 -24.76 -6.90 -8.63
CA TRP A 261 -25.46 -5.68 -8.15
C TRP A 261 -25.52 -4.62 -9.24
N ILE A 262 -24.40 -4.36 -9.91
CA ILE A 262 -24.27 -3.23 -10.85
C ILE A 262 -24.71 -3.60 -12.26
N ARG A 263 -24.46 -4.81 -12.73
CA ARG A 263 -24.80 -5.29 -14.08
C ARG A 263 -24.32 -4.34 -15.19
N PRO A 264 -23.03 -3.92 -15.20
CA PRO A 264 -22.54 -2.91 -16.13
C PRO A 264 -22.52 -3.46 -17.56
N LYS A 265 -22.72 -2.59 -18.57
CA LYS A 265 -22.54 -2.97 -19.99
C LYS A 265 -21.06 -3.21 -20.32
N SER A 266 -20.18 -2.49 -19.65
CA SER A 266 -18.72 -2.59 -19.82
C SER A 266 -18.00 -2.59 -18.48
N VAL A 267 -16.87 -3.30 -18.43
CA VAL A 267 -15.93 -3.26 -17.29
C VAL A 267 -14.56 -2.81 -17.79
N ILE A 268 -13.97 -1.88 -17.05
CA ILE A 268 -12.61 -1.39 -17.24
C ILE A 268 -11.82 -1.72 -15.98
N PRO A 269 -11.00 -2.77 -16.02
CA PRO A 269 -10.13 -3.14 -14.91
C PRO A 269 -9.09 -2.04 -14.65
N VAL A 270 -8.88 -1.71 -13.38
CA VAL A 270 -7.82 -0.79 -12.92
C VAL A 270 -7.16 -1.34 -11.66
N HIS A 271 -6.11 -0.69 -11.18
CA HIS A 271 -5.45 -1.01 -9.92
C HIS A 271 -4.86 -2.43 -9.90
N GLY A 272 -3.83 -2.64 -10.71
CA GLY A 272 -3.09 -3.88 -10.83
C GLY A 272 -2.11 -3.84 -11.99
N GLU A 273 -1.32 -4.89 -12.13
CA GLU A 273 -0.41 -5.07 -13.27
C GLU A 273 -1.16 -5.63 -14.49
N TYR A 274 -0.52 -5.67 -15.64
CA TYR A 274 -1.10 -6.17 -16.89
C TYR A 274 -1.75 -7.56 -16.76
N ARG A 275 -1.14 -8.47 -15.99
CA ARG A 275 -1.69 -9.81 -15.74
C ARG A 275 -3.00 -9.76 -14.95
N HIS A 276 -3.12 -8.83 -14.01
CA HIS A 276 -4.36 -8.62 -13.24
C HIS A 276 -5.46 -8.08 -14.15
N MET A 277 -5.15 -7.10 -15.01
CA MET A 277 -6.09 -6.57 -16.00
C MET A 277 -6.59 -7.69 -16.91
N GLN A 278 -5.69 -8.53 -17.42
CA GLN A 278 -6.06 -9.65 -18.31
C GLN A 278 -6.96 -10.66 -17.60
N GLU A 279 -6.63 -11.04 -16.36
CA GLU A 279 -7.46 -11.99 -15.60
C GLU A 279 -8.82 -11.40 -15.25
N HIS A 280 -8.87 -10.11 -14.92
CA HIS A 280 -10.13 -9.42 -14.65
C HIS A 280 -11.04 -9.38 -15.91
N ILE A 281 -10.46 -9.19 -17.10
CA ILE A 281 -11.19 -9.32 -18.38
C ILE A 281 -11.72 -10.74 -18.58
N ASN A 282 -10.92 -11.77 -18.28
CA ASN A 282 -11.37 -13.16 -18.38
C ASN A 282 -12.56 -13.41 -17.43
N PHE A 283 -12.42 -12.96 -16.18
CA PHE A 283 -13.51 -13.07 -15.20
C PHE A 283 -14.76 -12.28 -15.60
N ALA A 284 -14.62 -11.08 -16.15
CA ALA A 284 -15.75 -10.32 -16.66
C ALA A 284 -16.49 -11.05 -17.79
N LYS A 285 -15.77 -11.76 -18.66
CA LYS A 285 -16.36 -12.62 -19.71
C LYS A 285 -17.09 -13.82 -19.11
N GLU A 286 -16.53 -14.49 -18.11
CA GLU A 286 -17.19 -15.56 -17.36
C GLU A 286 -18.51 -15.07 -16.75
N MET A 287 -18.51 -13.83 -16.22
CA MET A 287 -19.70 -13.15 -15.69
C MET A 287 -20.64 -12.59 -16.77
N LYS A 288 -20.36 -12.88 -18.04
CA LYS A 288 -21.18 -12.46 -19.21
C LYS A 288 -21.34 -10.94 -19.34
N ILE A 289 -20.32 -10.17 -18.95
CA ILE A 289 -20.30 -8.73 -19.20
C ILE A 289 -20.14 -8.49 -20.71
N PRO A 290 -21.01 -7.69 -21.36
CA PRO A 290 -21.03 -7.57 -22.81
C PRO A 290 -19.73 -7.04 -23.43
N TYR A 291 -19.14 -5.99 -22.83
CA TYR A 291 -18.00 -5.28 -23.42
C TYR A 291 -16.90 -5.00 -22.40
N PRO A 292 -16.16 -6.02 -21.94
CA PRO A 292 -14.98 -5.76 -21.09
C PRO A 292 -13.85 -5.17 -21.93
N VAL A 293 -13.25 -4.06 -21.45
CA VAL A 293 -12.19 -3.32 -22.14
C VAL A 293 -10.89 -3.42 -21.36
N LYS A 294 -9.88 -4.04 -21.94
CA LYS A 294 -8.54 -4.09 -21.37
C LYS A 294 -7.81 -2.79 -21.68
N VAL A 295 -7.22 -2.18 -20.64
CA VAL A 295 -6.53 -0.90 -20.72
C VAL A 295 -5.14 -0.97 -20.11
N MET A 296 -4.30 -0.02 -20.52
CA MET A 296 -2.99 0.28 -19.93
C MET A 296 -2.94 1.72 -19.45
N ASN A 297 -1.94 2.05 -18.65
CA ASN A 297 -1.71 3.44 -18.26
C ASN A 297 -1.53 4.33 -19.51
N GLY A 298 -2.23 5.45 -19.53
CA GLY A 298 -2.26 6.38 -20.66
C GLY A 298 -3.35 6.10 -21.69
N ASP A 299 -3.99 4.93 -21.69
CA ASP A 299 -5.07 4.66 -22.66
C ASP A 299 -6.29 5.55 -22.38
N ILE A 300 -6.78 6.22 -23.41
CA ILE A 300 -8.01 7.02 -23.38
C ILE A 300 -9.13 6.17 -23.97
N VAL A 301 -10.12 5.83 -23.12
CA VAL A 301 -11.25 4.97 -23.53
C VAL A 301 -12.46 5.82 -23.89
N LYS A 302 -12.97 5.67 -25.11
CA LYS A 302 -14.25 6.23 -25.53
C LYS A 302 -15.38 5.29 -25.10
N LEU A 303 -16.20 5.75 -24.16
CA LEU A 303 -17.36 5.00 -23.63
C LEU A 303 -18.62 5.27 -24.45
N ALA A 304 -18.86 6.54 -24.82
CA ALA A 304 -20.03 7.00 -25.58
C ALA A 304 -19.71 8.37 -26.24
N PRO A 305 -20.40 8.75 -27.35
CA PRO A 305 -21.26 7.87 -28.14
C PRO A 305 -20.44 6.84 -28.90
N ALA A 306 -20.73 5.56 -28.69
CA ALA A 306 -20.09 4.45 -29.39
C ALA A 306 -21.01 3.21 -29.30
N GLU A 307 -20.97 2.33 -30.26
CA GLU A 307 -21.68 1.05 -30.24
C GLU A 307 -21.14 0.16 -29.10
N LYS A 308 -19.82 0.14 -28.93
CA LYS A 308 -19.08 -0.54 -27.85
C LYS A 308 -17.91 0.34 -27.40
N PRO A 309 -17.53 0.33 -26.12
CA PRO A 309 -16.35 1.03 -25.64
C PRO A 309 -15.06 0.51 -26.27
N PHE A 310 -14.11 1.40 -26.55
CA PHE A 310 -12.82 1.04 -27.13
C PHE A 310 -11.73 2.06 -26.75
N VAL A 311 -10.47 1.65 -26.80
CA VAL A 311 -9.33 2.57 -26.64
C VAL A 311 -9.29 3.48 -27.86
N TYR A 312 -9.53 4.77 -27.62
CA TYR A 312 -9.66 5.79 -28.64
C TYR A 312 -8.33 6.47 -28.95
N ASP A 313 -7.55 6.76 -27.90
CA ASP A 313 -6.30 7.53 -27.98
C ASP A 313 -5.38 7.18 -26.82
N LYS A 314 -4.19 7.78 -26.76
CA LYS A 314 -3.22 7.61 -25.70
C LYS A 314 -2.70 8.94 -25.18
N ALA A 315 -2.72 9.12 -23.87
CA ALA A 315 -2.00 10.18 -23.18
C ALA A 315 -0.56 9.74 -22.87
N PRO A 316 0.39 10.67 -22.74
CA PRO A 316 1.72 10.35 -22.23
C PRO A 316 1.63 9.64 -20.89
N ALA A 317 2.28 8.49 -20.79
CA ALA A 317 2.34 7.69 -19.57
C ALA A 317 3.75 7.12 -19.41
N GLY A 318 4.23 7.02 -18.17
CA GLY A 318 5.56 6.53 -17.86
C GLY A 318 5.92 6.83 -16.42
N LYS A 319 7.15 6.50 -16.05
CA LYS A 319 7.71 6.84 -14.74
C LYS A 319 8.48 8.13 -14.83
N VAL A 320 8.20 9.04 -13.92
CA VAL A 320 8.93 10.28 -13.72
C VAL A 320 9.57 10.22 -12.34
N TYR A 321 10.89 10.39 -12.29
CA TYR A 321 11.65 10.43 -11.04
C TYR A 321 11.74 11.87 -10.54
N LEU A 322 11.60 12.05 -9.23
CA LEU A 322 11.87 13.33 -8.60
C LEU A 322 13.33 13.34 -8.12
N ASP A 323 14.15 14.18 -8.74
CA ASP A 323 15.56 14.39 -8.37
C ASP A 323 15.72 15.78 -7.74
N GLY A 324 15.74 15.84 -6.42
CA GLY A 324 15.59 17.10 -5.69
C GLY A 324 14.22 17.74 -6.00
N ASN A 325 14.22 18.87 -6.73
CA ASN A 325 13.00 19.57 -7.16
C ASN A 325 12.73 19.44 -8.67
N ILE A 326 13.48 18.60 -9.37
CA ILE A 326 13.40 18.44 -10.82
C ILE A 326 12.73 17.11 -11.15
N SER A 327 11.71 17.14 -11.99
CA SER A 327 11.10 15.94 -12.56
C SER A 327 11.93 15.45 -13.75
N VAL A 328 12.35 14.18 -13.71
CA VAL A 328 13.22 13.56 -14.72
C VAL A 328 12.55 12.28 -15.24
N GLU A 329 12.42 12.15 -16.54
CA GLU A 329 11.85 10.95 -17.16
C GLU A 329 12.76 9.73 -17.00
N GLU A 330 12.18 8.53 -16.93
CA GLU A 330 12.93 7.28 -16.69
C GLU A 330 13.99 6.99 -17.75
N ASP A 331 13.74 7.39 -18.98
CA ASP A 331 14.62 7.18 -20.14
C ASP A 331 15.66 8.27 -20.34
N SER A 332 15.67 9.30 -19.49
CA SER A 332 16.64 10.39 -19.55
C SER A 332 18.09 9.89 -19.41
N ILE A 333 19.01 10.63 -20.03
CA ILE A 333 20.44 10.32 -20.01
C ILE A 333 20.95 10.23 -18.56
N SER A 334 20.60 11.19 -17.71
CA SER A 334 21.04 11.24 -16.32
C SER A 334 20.64 10.01 -15.50
N ILE A 335 19.43 9.49 -15.72
CA ILE A 335 18.98 8.27 -15.04
C ILE A 335 19.70 7.02 -15.57
N LYS A 336 19.91 6.94 -16.89
CA LYS A 336 20.67 5.86 -17.52
C LYS A 336 22.13 5.83 -17.04
N GLU A 337 22.78 6.98 -17.00
CA GLU A 337 24.15 7.12 -16.49
C GLU A 337 24.27 6.71 -15.01
N ARG A 338 23.36 7.17 -14.15
CA ARG A 338 23.36 6.76 -12.72
C ARG A 338 23.15 5.26 -12.55
N LYS A 339 22.27 4.64 -13.32
CA LYS A 339 22.10 3.19 -13.34
C LYS A 339 23.39 2.47 -13.74
N ASN A 340 24.05 2.94 -14.79
CA ASN A 340 25.31 2.40 -15.26
C ASN A 340 26.44 2.55 -14.23
N LEU A 341 26.58 3.74 -13.65
CA LEU A 341 27.57 4.00 -12.61
C LEU A 341 27.36 3.13 -11.37
N SER A 342 26.10 2.87 -10.99
CA SER A 342 25.80 2.01 -9.83
C SER A 342 26.15 0.53 -10.03
N ILE A 343 26.25 0.06 -11.28
CA ILE A 343 26.55 -1.33 -11.62
C ILE A 343 28.03 -1.50 -11.98
N ASN A 344 28.57 -0.57 -12.80
CA ASN A 344 29.90 -0.71 -13.43
C ASN A 344 30.99 0.06 -12.69
N GLY A 345 30.64 0.96 -11.77
CA GLY A 345 31.59 1.90 -11.18
C GLY A 345 32.06 2.99 -12.17
N MET A 346 33.08 3.74 -11.76
CA MET A 346 33.64 4.84 -12.53
C MET A 346 35.16 4.90 -12.35
N MET A 347 35.87 5.16 -13.44
CA MET A 347 37.27 5.55 -13.42
C MET A 347 37.42 6.90 -14.12
N GLU A 348 38.06 7.83 -13.47
CA GLU A 348 38.41 9.15 -14.00
C GLU A 348 39.94 9.27 -14.08
N VAL A 349 40.44 9.66 -15.24
CA VAL A 349 41.88 9.86 -15.46
C VAL A 349 42.11 11.30 -15.88
N THR A 350 42.78 12.07 -15.03
CA THR A 350 43.16 13.46 -15.32
C THR A 350 44.61 13.52 -15.76
N ILE A 351 44.85 14.08 -16.96
CA ILE A 351 46.18 14.20 -17.56
C ILE A 351 46.48 15.67 -17.86
N LEU A 352 47.62 16.15 -17.35
CA LEU A 352 48.15 17.48 -17.70
C LEU A 352 49.00 17.36 -18.95
N VAL A 353 48.66 18.15 -19.99
CA VAL A 353 49.35 18.17 -21.29
C VAL A 353 50.00 19.53 -21.51
N THR A 354 51.28 19.55 -21.88
CA THR A 354 51.97 20.76 -22.25
C THR A 354 51.49 21.31 -23.58
N PRO A 355 51.76 22.61 -23.92
CA PRO A 355 51.42 23.16 -25.24
C PRO A 355 52.04 22.41 -26.43
N LYS A 356 53.08 21.64 -26.20
CA LYS A 356 53.75 20.77 -27.18
C LYS A 356 53.15 19.35 -27.27
N GLY A 357 52.09 19.05 -26.54
CA GLY A 357 51.41 17.75 -26.55
C GLY A 357 52.06 16.68 -25.66
N ASN A 358 53.07 16.98 -24.84
CA ASN A 358 53.66 16.04 -23.92
C ASN A 358 52.94 16.00 -22.60
N ILE A 359 52.86 14.82 -21.97
CA ILE A 359 52.33 14.66 -20.62
C ILE A 359 53.29 15.33 -19.64
N HIS A 360 52.80 16.27 -18.83
CA HIS A 360 53.62 17.08 -17.93
C HIS A 360 53.94 16.38 -16.60
N ASP A 361 52.99 15.60 -16.11
CA ASP A 361 53.11 14.89 -14.83
C ASP A 361 52.36 13.55 -14.89
N ARG A 362 52.48 12.75 -13.81
CA ARG A 362 51.77 11.47 -13.73
C ARG A 362 50.26 11.71 -13.77
N PRO A 363 49.50 10.88 -14.52
CA PRO A 363 48.04 10.93 -14.52
C PRO A 363 47.49 10.77 -13.09
N ILE A 364 46.49 11.56 -12.75
CA ILE A 364 45.71 11.37 -11.52
C ILE A 364 44.56 10.45 -11.86
N VAL A 365 44.50 9.30 -11.21
CA VAL A 365 43.45 8.29 -11.40
C VAL A 365 42.55 8.26 -10.17
N THR A 366 41.26 8.50 -10.38
CA THR A 366 40.23 8.36 -9.33
C THR A 366 39.30 7.22 -9.69
N VAL A 367 39.14 6.28 -8.78
CA VAL A 367 38.29 5.10 -9.02
C VAL A 367 37.18 5.06 -7.96
N LYS A 368 35.94 4.78 -8.38
CA LYS A 368 34.78 4.67 -7.51
C LYS A 368 33.96 3.44 -7.89
N GLY A 369 33.70 2.55 -6.93
CA GLY A 369 32.84 1.37 -7.10
C GLY A 369 33.43 0.25 -7.97
N LEU A 370 34.76 0.27 -8.24
CA LEU A 370 35.46 -0.82 -8.86
C LEU A 370 36.27 -1.58 -7.80
N PRO A 371 36.38 -2.93 -7.90
CA PRO A 371 37.28 -3.67 -7.03
C PRO A 371 38.71 -3.27 -7.35
N ILE A 372 39.35 -2.59 -6.42
CA ILE A 372 40.79 -2.30 -6.46
C ILE A 372 41.41 -3.19 -5.41
N ASN A 373 42.48 -3.96 -5.77
CA ASN A 373 43.32 -4.58 -4.77
C ASN A 373 44.05 -3.45 -4.04
N ASP A 374 43.94 -3.37 -2.72
CA ASP A 374 44.62 -2.37 -1.85
C ASP A 374 46.13 -2.43 -1.89
N TYR A 375 46.73 -3.09 -2.87
CA TYR A 375 48.18 -3.37 -3.00
C TYR A 375 48.82 -2.89 -4.33
N GLU A 376 48.12 -2.04 -5.11
CA GLU A 376 48.72 -1.40 -6.29
C GLU A 376 48.69 0.13 -6.23
#